data_4e193e6fd256a342c93c286541d7a51d
#
_entry.id   4e193e6fd256a342c93c286541d7a51d
#
_cell.length_a   1.000
_cell.length_b   1.000
_cell.length_c   1.000
_cell.angle_alpha   90.00
_cell.angle_beta   90.00
_cell.angle_gamma   90.00
#
_symmetry.space_group_name_H-M   'P 1'
#
loop_
_entity.id
_entity.type
_entity.pdbx_description
1 polymer ?
#
loop_
_entity_poly.entity_id
_entity_poly.type
_entity_poly.pdbx_seq_one_letter_code
_entity_poly.pdbx_strand_id
1 'polypeptide(L)'
;GRLGIEQQKPEDCLKYVQQNEPTGFRRNLDILVRTIIHDGAKPIIFPFVWAPEEVFRRKTYGSYYDSLILAYRKDHAVMEEIARKHDIKLAQLQEGSIPASLFKDFCHVDSTGETIKAEHLLQALKPILQEVIEKEKLSLTNTPIAKD
;
A
#
# COMPACT_ATOMS: atom_id res chain seq x y z
N GLY A 1 33.76 11.97 -1.66
CA GLY A 1 33.31 12.14 -3.03
C GLY A 1 31.80 12.20 -3.06
N ARG A 2 31.23 13.35 -3.45
CA ARG A 2 29.80 13.43 -3.77
C ARG A 2 29.60 12.59 -5.02
N LEU A 3 28.88 11.49 -4.91
CA LEU A 3 28.30 10.83 -6.07
C LEU A 3 27.39 11.86 -6.74
N GLY A 4 27.83 12.43 -7.85
CA GLY A 4 27.00 13.27 -8.69
C GLY A 4 25.88 12.39 -9.23
N ILE A 5 24.72 12.47 -8.60
CA ILE A 5 23.47 12.01 -9.21
C ILE A 5 23.23 13.06 -10.29
N GLU A 6 23.62 12.77 -11.53
CA GLU A 6 23.13 13.51 -12.68
C GLU A 6 21.62 13.47 -12.58
N GLN A 7 21.00 14.65 -12.50
CA GLN A 7 19.54 14.75 -12.52
C GLN A 7 19.08 14.21 -13.87
N GLN A 8 18.53 12.99 -13.84
CA GLN A 8 17.93 12.42 -15.04
C GLN A 8 16.80 13.34 -15.51
N LYS A 9 16.67 13.50 -16.80
CA LYS A 9 15.59 14.30 -17.38
C LYS A 9 14.24 13.58 -17.17
N PRO A 10 13.13 14.31 -17.02
CA PRO A 10 11.81 13.70 -16.82
C PRO A 10 11.43 12.68 -17.92
N GLU A 11 11.76 12.98 -19.18
CA GLU A 11 11.51 12.10 -20.32
C GLU A 11 12.30 10.78 -20.25
N ASP A 12 13.53 10.81 -19.74
CA ASP A 12 14.36 9.62 -19.56
C ASP A 12 13.80 8.75 -18.42
N CYS A 13 13.31 9.37 -17.35
CA CYS A 13 12.63 8.68 -16.26
C CYS A 13 11.35 7.99 -16.75
N LEU A 14 10.53 8.68 -17.53
CA LEU A 14 9.31 8.10 -18.10
C LEU A 14 9.62 6.90 -18.99
N LYS A 15 10.58 7.05 -19.92
CA LYS A 15 11.03 5.97 -20.81
C LYS A 15 11.54 4.78 -20.02
N TYR A 16 12.33 5.02 -18.96
CA TYR A 16 12.83 3.96 -18.09
C TYR A 16 11.69 3.19 -17.44
N VAL A 17 10.70 3.87 -16.85
CA VAL A 17 9.54 3.24 -16.20
C VAL A 17 8.68 2.47 -17.22
N GLN A 18 8.52 3.00 -18.45
CA GLN A 18 7.79 2.29 -19.51
C GLN A 18 8.43 0.95 -19.87
N GLN A 19 9.76 0.92 -19.96
CA GLN A 19 10.52 -0.24 -20.42
C GLN A 19 10.82 -1.27 -19.33
N ASN A 20 10.66 -0.91 -18.06
CA ASN A 20 11.02 -1.77 -16.94
C ASN A 20 9.79 -2.18 -16.11
N GLU A 21 9.76 -3.48 -15.80
CA GLU A 21 8.77 -4.03 -14.87
C GLU A 21 9.29 -4.01 -13.43
N PRO A 22 8.42 -3.84 -12.42
CA PRO A 22 8.82 -3.78 -11.00
C PRO A 22 9.13 -5.17 -10.41
N THR A 23 10.01 -5.93 -11.09
CA THR A 23 10.33 -7.33 -10.72
C THR A 23 10.93 -7.46 -9.32
N GLY A 24 11.78 -6.51 -8.93
CA GLY A 24 12.37 -6.45 -7.60
C GLY A 24 11.32 -6.21 -6.52
N PHE A 25 10.40 -5.27 -6.76
CA PHE A 25 9.29 -5.00 -5.86
C PHE A 25 8.37 -6.21 -5.71
N ARG A 26 7.94 -6.82 -6.83
CA ARG A 26 7.12 -8.04 -6.86
C ARG A 26 7.73 -9.16 -6.02
N ARG A 27 9.01 -9.47 -6.27
CA ARG A 27 9.72 -10.51 -5.52
C ARG A 27 9.77 -10.24 -4.02
N ASN A 28 10.12 -9.00 -3.65
CA ASN A 28 10.29 -8.63 -2.25
C ASN A 28 8.95 -8.62 -1.50
N LEU A 29 7.89 -8.10 -2.12
CA LEU A 29 6.54 -8.11 -1.55
C LEU A 29 6.01 -9.55 -1.38
N ASP A 30 6.22 -10.42 -2.37
CA ASP A 30 5.84 -11.84 -2.29
C ASP A 30 6.55 -12.55 -1.15
N ILE A 31 7.86 -12.34 -0.99
CA ILE A 31 8.64 -12.90 0.11
C ILE A 31 8.12 -12.40 1.46
N LEU A 32 7.90 -11.09 1.60
CA LEU A 32 7.41 -10.47 2.84
C LEU A 32 6.05 -11.07 3.24
N VAL A 33 5.10 -11.11 2.32
CA VAL A 33 3.76 -11.65 2.57
C VAL A 33 3.83 -13.12 3.00
N ARG A 34 4.60 -13.95 2.30
CA ARG A 34 4.79 -15.37 2.67
C ARG A 34 5.42 -15.54 4.05
N THR A 35 6.39 -14.70 4.39
CA THR A 35 7.03 -14.76 5.72
C THR A 35 6.02 -14.42 6.82
N ILE A 36 5.23 -13.36 6.66
CA ILE A 36 4.20 -12.97 7.63
C ILE A 36 3.15 -14.06 7.80
N ILE A 37 2.71 -14.69 6.70
CA ILE A 37 1.75 -15.81 6.75
C ILE A 37 2.37 -17.04 7.42
N HIS A 38 3.64 -17.35 7.13
CA HIS A 38 4.36 -18.47 7.75
C HIS A 38 4.46 -18.31 9.26
N ASP A 39 4.66 -17.09 9.74
CA ASP A 39 4.70 -16.76 11.17
C ASP A 39 3.31 -16.72 11.83
N GLY A 40 2.26 -17.11 11.10
CA GLY A 40 0.88 -17.20 11.62
C GLY A 40 0.13 -15.87 11.67
N ALA A 41 0.70 -14.77 11.16
CA ALA A 41 0.04 -13.48 11.10
C ALA A 41 -0.78 -13.30 9.81
N LYS A 42 -1.79 -12.42 9.84
CA LYS A 42 -2.62 -12.06 8.69
C LYS A 42 -2.15 -10.72 8.11
N PRO A 43 -1.44 -10.68 6.98
CA PRO A 43 -1.02 -9.43 6.38
C PRO A 43 -2.19 -8.71 5.69
N ILE A 44 -2.10 -7.37 5.68
CA ILE A 44 -2.95 -6.50 4.89
C ILE A 44 -2.03 -5.58 4.09
N ILE A 45 -2.31 -5.42 2.80
CA ILE A 45 -1.63 -4.43 1.99
C ILE A 45 -2.45 -3.14 2.00
N PHE A 46 -1.84 -2.03 2.42
CA PHE A 46 -2.41 -0.70 2.34
C PHE A 46 -1.60 0.13 1.34
N PRO A 47 -2.12 0.35 0.12
CA PRO A 47 -1.41 1.10 -0.90
C PRO A 47 -1.20 2.55 -0.50
N PHE A 48 -0.15 3.11 -1.04
CA PHE A 48 0.17 4.52 -0.90
C PHE A 48 -0.92 5.39 -1.54
N VAL A 49 -1.23 6.53 -0.94
CA VAL A 49 -2.22 7.47 -1.48
C VAL A 49 -1.50 8.64 -2.15
N TRP A 50 -1.85 8.91 -3.40
CA TRP A 50 -1.27 9.98 -4.19
C TRP A 50 -2.21 11.18 -4.27
N ALA A 51 -1.61 12.36 -4.28
CA ALA A 51 -2.33 13.59 -4.50
C ALA A 51 -2.94 13.63 -5.92
N PRO A 52 -4.09 14.27 -6.09
CA PRO A 52 -4.62 14.59 -7.41
C PRO A 52 -3.59 15.34 -8.27
N GLU A 53 -3.70 15.18 -9.59
CA GLU A 53 -2.74 15.75 -10.55
C GLU A 53 -2.48 17.24 -10.37
N GLU A 54 -3.54 18.01 -10.11
CA GLU A 54 -3.43 19.45 -9.92
C GLU A 54 -2.58 19.85 -8.70
N VAL A 55 -2.59 19.05 -7.64
CA VAL A 55 -1.73 19.26 -6.45
C VAL A 55 -0.31 18.89 -6.77
N PHE A 56 -0.12 17.74 -7.42
CA PHE A 56 1.20 17.24 -7.77
C PHE A 56 1.96 18.19 -8.70
N ARG A 57 1.30 18.65 -9.78
CA ARG A 57 1.93 19.55 -10.77
C ARG A 57 2.30 20.93 -10.23
N ARG A 58 1.68 21.36 -9.12
CA ARG A 58 2.05 22.62 -8.43
C ARG A 58 3.31 22.51 -7.58
N LYS A 59 3.84 21.31 -7.35
CA LYS A 59 4.98 21.06 -6.48
C LYS A 59 6.26 20.84 -7.28
N THR A 60 7.38 20.79 -6.59
CA THR A 60 8.75 20.71 -7.16
C THR A 60 8.95 19.56 -8.15
N TYR A 61 8.15 18.50 -8.03
CA TYR A 61 8.27 17.30 -8.87
C TYR A 61 7.24 17.21 -10.01
N GLY A 62 6.55 18.32 -10.33
CA GLY A 62 5.49 18.33 -11.33
C GLY A 62 5.91 17.82 -12.71
N SER A 63 7.15 18.09 -13.14
CA SER A 63 7.71 17.57 -14.40
C SER A 63 7.92 16.06 -14.44
N TYR A 64 7.98 15.40 -13.29
CA TYR A 64 8.11 13.94 -13.17
C TYR A 64 6.77 13.23 -12.95
N TYR A 65 5.65 13.96 -12.97
CA TYR A 65 4.34 13.39 -12.67
C TYR A 65 4.06 12.13 -13.48
N ASP A 66 4.24 12.16 -14.79
CA ASP A 66 3.89 11.05 -15.66
C ASP A 66 4.71 9.78 -15.37
N SER A 67 6.00 9.94 -15.05
CA SER A 67 6.88 8.82 -14.68
C SER A 67 6.53 8.25 -13.31
N LEU A 68 6.24 9.11 -12.34
CA LEU A 68 5.92 8.69 -10.97
C LEU A 68 4.55 8.01 -10.89
N ILE A 69 3.54 8.56 -11.57
CA ILE A 69 2.20 7.93 -11.56
C ILE A 69 2.20 6.61 -12.33
N LEU A 70 2.98 6.49 -13.41
CA LEU A 70 3.13 5.22 -14.10
C LEU A 70 3.83 4.17 -13.24
N ALA A 71 4.92 4.54 -12.54
CA ALA A 71 5.60 3.65 -11.59
C ALA A 71 4.64 3.19 -10.49
N TYR A 72 3.91 4.12 -9.89
CA TYR A 72 2.89 3.80 -8.88
C TYR A 72 1.84 2.81 -9.40
N ARG A 73 1.30 3.01 -10.61
CA ARG A 73 0.31 2.10 -11.20
C ARG A 73 0.87 0.70 -11.41
N LYS A 74 2.14 0.59 -11.84
CA LYS A 74 2.81 -0.71 -11.98
C LYS A 74 2.99 -1.39 -10.62
N ASP A 75 3.43 -0.66 -9.60
CA ASP A 75 3.58 -1.19 -8.24
C ASP A 75 2.22 -1.58 -7.64
N HIS A 76 1.18 -0.79 -7.89
CA HIS A 76 -0.18 -1.09 -7.46
C HIS A 76 -0.72 -2.38 -8.09
N ALA A 77 -0.50 -2.58 -9.39
CA ALA A 77 -0.86 -3.82 -10.06
C ALA A 77 -0.15 -5.05 -9.45
N VAL A 78 1.11 -4.89 -9.02
CA VAL A 78 1.82 -5.93 -8.26
C VAL A 78 1.19 -6.18 -6.90
N MET A 79 0.79 -5.14 -6.17
CA MET A 79 0.10 -5.30 -4.88
C MET A 79 -1.22 -6.06 -5.04
N GLU A 80 -2.00 -5.77 -6.09
CA GLU A 80 -3.23 -6.51 -6.42
C GLU A 80 -2.95 -7.98 -6.77
N GLU A 81 -1.91 -8.24 -7.57
CA GLU A 81 -1.48 -9.58 -7.95
C GLU A 81 -1.13 -10.41 -6.70
N ILE A 82 -0.28 -9.85 -5.81
CA ILE A 82 0.17 -10.52 -4.58
C ILE A 82 -0.97 -10.70 -3.58
N ALA A 83 -1.84 -9.71 -3.42
CA ALA A 83 -3.01 -9.83 -2.56
C ALA A 83 -3.92 -10.98 -3.01
N ARG A 84 -4.20 -11.09 -4.30
CA ARG A 84 -5.00 -12.16 -4.89
C ARG A 84 -4.32 -13.52 -4.79
N LYS A 85 -3.00 -13.59 -5.05
CA LYS A 85 -2.21 -14.82 -4.98
C LYS A 85 -2.23 -15.45 -3.59
N HIS A 86 -2.20 -14.65 -2.55
CA HIS A 86 -2.13 -15.11 -1.16
C HIS A 86 -3.45 -15.01 -0.41
N ASP A 87 -4.54 -14.65 -1.10
CA ASP A 87 -5.88 -14.45 -0.51
C ASP A 87 -5.85 -13.51 0.71
N ILE A 88 -5.17 -12.38 0.55
CA ILE A 88 -5.05 -11.36 1.59
C ILE A 88 -5.75 -10.06 1.19
N LYS A 89 -6.12 -9.26 2.18
CA LYS A 89 -6.82 -8.01 1.97
C LYS A 89 -5.90 -6.93 1.37
N LEU A 90 -6.35 -6.32 0.28
CA LEU A 90 -5.85 -5.04 -0.22
C LEU A 90 -6.83 -3.95 0.24
N ALA A 91 -6.39 -3.09 1.16
CA ALA A 91 -7.19 -2.00 1.73
C ALA A 91 -6.97 -0.71 0.92
N GLN A 92 -7.50 -0.67 -0.29
CA GLN A 92 -7.32 0.46 -1.20
C GLN A 92 -8.31 1.59 -0.92
N LEU A 93 -7.82 2.83 -0.79
CA LEU A 93 -8.62 4.04 -0.86
C LEU A 93 -9.05 4.32 -2.31
N GLN A 94 -10.31 4.68 -2.49
CA GLN A 94 -10.77 5.14 -3.81
C GLN A 94 -10.10 6.46 -4.17
N GLU A 95 -9.81 6.64 -5.45
CA GLU A 95 -9.29 7.92 -5.97
C GLU A 95 -10.27 9.05 -5.62
N GLY A 96 -9.76 10.18 -5.13
CA GLY A 96 -10.57 11.31 -4.70
C GLY A 96 -11.19 11.19 -3.29
N SER A 97 -11.00 10.08 -2.57
CA SER A 97 -11.49 9.93 -1.19
C SER A 97 -10.88 10.95 -0.23
N ILE A 98 -9.67 11.43 -0.52
CA ILE A 98 -9.04 12.50 0.22
C ILE A 98 -9.09 13.78 -0.61
N PRO A 99 -9.74 14.85 -0.11
CA PRO A 99 -9.77 16.14 -0.79
C PRO A 99 -8.38 16.68 -1.11
N ALA A 100 -8.21 17.28 -2.29
CA ALA A 100 -6.95 17.84 -2.76
C ALA A 100 -6.35 18.87 -1.79
N SER A 101 -7.19 19.62 -1.07
CA SER A 101 -6.79 20.63 -0.08
C SER A 101 -6.07 20.06 1.14
N LEU A 102 -6.23 18.78 1.44
CA LEU A 102 -5.61 18.12 2.58
C LEU A 102 -4.18 17.62 2.28
N PHE A 103 -3.76 17.64 1.02
CA PHE A 103 -2.41 17.23 0.63
C PHE A 103 -1.38 18.34 0.85
N LYS A 104 -0.35 18.05 1.65
CA LYS A 104 0.81 18.92 1.87
C LYS A 104 1.79 18.88 0.70
N ASP A 105 1.92 17.71 0.07
CA ASP A 105 2.72 17.46 -1.13
C ASP A 105 2.06 16.37 -1.99
N PHE A 106 2.84 15.64 -2.79
CA PHE A 106 2.31 14.61 -3.69
C PHE A 106 1.81 13.35 -2.97
N CYS A 107 2.08 13.17 -1.68
CA CYS A 107 1.76 11.95 -0.96
C CYS A 107 1.46 12.14 0.54
N HIS A 108 1.91 13.22 1.12
CA HIS A 108 1.63 13.51 2.53
C HIS A 108 0.37 14.36 2.66
N VAL A 109 -0.47 13.97 3.59
CA VAL A 109 -1.68 14.71 3.94
C VAL A 109 -1.53 15.38 5.31
N ASP A 110 -2.44 16.27 5.65
CA ASP A 110 -2.54 16.84 6.99
C ASP A 110 -3.22 15.86 7.97
N SER A 111 -3.43 16.30 9.21
CA SER A 111 -4.05 15.46 10.25
C SER A 111 -5.47 14.99 9.90
N THR A 112 -6.24 15.79 9.16
CA THR A 112 -7.58 15.44 8.71
C THR A 112 -7.50 14.33 7.65
N GLY A 113 -6.58 14.47 6.69
CA GLY A 113 -6.32 13.44 5.69
C GLY A 113 -5.81 12.13 6.31
N GLU A 114 -4.96 12.19 7.35
CA GLU A 114 -4.53 11.00 8.08
C GLU A 114 -5.69 10.33 8.82
N THR A 115 -6.64 11.09 9.36
CA THR A 115 -7.87 10.54 9.96
C THR A 115 -8.68 9.76 8.93
N ILE A 116 -8.90 10.31 7.73
CA ILE A 116 -9.60 9.61 6.64
C ILE A 116 -8.91 8.29 6.28
N LYS A 117 -7.58 8.28 6.18
CA LYS A 117 -6.79 7.07 5.91
C LYS A 117 -6.96 6.04 7.03
N ALA A 118 -6.88 6.47 8.29
CA ALA A 118 -7.02 5.60 9.45
C ALA A 118 -8.42 4.99 9.54
N GLU A 119 -9.47 5.76 9.30
CA GLU A 119 -10.85 5.27 9.28
C GLU A 119 -11.07 4.23 8.18
N HIS A 120 -10.53 4.48 6.99
CA HIS A 120 -10.60 3.53 5.89
C HIS A 120 -9.88 2.22 6.22
N LEU A 121 -8.67 2.30 6.76
CA LEU A 121 -7.92 1.13 7.20
C LEU A 121 -8.67 0.35 8.28
N LEU A 122 -9.25 1.05 9.26
CA LEU A 122 -10.07 0.43 10.31
C LEU A 122 -11.27 -0.34 9.72
N GLN A 123 -11.96 0.20 8.72
CA GLN A 123 -13.05 -0.51 8.06
C GLN A 123 -12.58 -1.79 7.35
N ALA A 124 -11.39 -1.77 6.75
CA ALA A 124 -10.80 -2.95 6.15
C ALA A 124 -10.35 -4.00 7.19
N LEU A 125 -9.92 -3.57 8.37
CA LEU A 125 -9.46 -4.41 9.47
C LEU A 125 -10.61 -5.10 10.23
N LYS A 126 -11.74 -4.42 10.43
CA LYS A 126 -12.87 -4.93 11.25
C LYS A 126 -13.27 -6.37 10.95
N PRO A 127 -13.54 -6.79 9.70
CA PRO A 127 -13.96 -8.17 9.44
C PRO A 127 -12.86 -9.19 9.76
N ILE A 128 -11.59 -8.82 9.58
CA ILE A 128 -10.45 -9.70 9.89
C ILE A 128 -10.32 -9.89 11.42
N LEU A 129 -10.44 -8.81 12.17
CA LEU A 129 -10.40 -8.87 13.64
C LEU A 129 -11.56 -9.69 14.20
N GLN A 130 -12.76 -9.55 13.63
CA GLN A 130 -13.93 -10.35 14.03
C GLN A 130 -13.67 -11.84 13.79
N GLU A 131 -13.16 -12.21 12.64
CA GLU A 131 -12.82 -13.61 12.32
C GLU A 131 -11.79 -14.19 13.30
N VAL A 132 -10.74 -13.43 13.64
CA VAL A 132 -9.73 -13.87 14.61
C VAL A 132 -10.34 -14.08 15.99
N ILE A 133 -11.13 -13.12 16.48
CA ILE A 133 -11.80 -13.20 17.79
C ILE A 133 -12.74 -14.41 17.85
N GLU A 134 -13.51 -14.67 16.80
CA GLU A 134 -14.43 -15.82 16.75
C GLU A 134 -13.67 -17.15 16.79
N LYS A 135 -12.56 -17.27 16.05
CA LYS A 135 -11.71 -18.47 16.08
C LYS A 135 -11.11 -18.72 17.46
N GLU A 136 -10.62 -17.68 18.12
CA GLU A 136 -10.08 -17.81 19.49
C GLU A 136 -11.15 -18.26 20.50
N LYS A 137 -12.35 -17.68 20.44
CA LYS A 137 -13.48 -18.10 21.30
C LYS A 137 -13.81 -19.58 21.11
N LEU A 138 -13.87 -20.05 19.88
CA LEU A 138 -14.14 -21.46 19.57
C LEU A 138 -13.03 -22.40 20.09
N SER A 139 -11.77 -21.96 20.04
CA SER A 139 -10.65 -22.75 20.57
C SER A 139 -10.71 -22.91 22.08
N LEU A 140 -11.07 -21.86 22.80
CA LEU A 140 -11.21 -21.85 24.26
C LEU A 140 -12.37 -22.73 24.75
N THR A 141 -13.49 -22.79 23.99
CA THR A 141 -14.65 -23.60 24.35
C THR A 141 -14.45 -25.11 24.10
N ASN A 142 -13.52 -25.47 23.20
CA ASN A 142 -13.23 -26.85 22.82
C ASN A 142 -12.05 -27.45 23.60
N THR A 143 -11.43 -26.75 24.52
CA THR A 143 -10.38 -27.30 25.38
C THR A 143 -11.02 -28.19 26.44
N PRO A 144 -10.78 -29.52 26.46
CA PRO A 144 -11.32 -30.40 27.49
C PRO A 144 -10.80 -29.96 28.86
N ILE A 145 -11.67 -29.69 29.80
CA ILE A 145 -11.29 -29.51 31.20
C ILE A 145 -10.67 -30.83 31.63
N ALA A 146 -9.35 -30.85 31.84
CA ALA A 146 -8.68 -31.99 32.48
C ALA A 146 -9.39 -32.25 33.83
N LYS A 147 -10.09 -33.39 33.94
CA LYS A 147 -10.63 -33.83 35.19
C LYS A 147 -9.48 -34.48 35.98
N ASP A 148 -9.04 -33.78 37.01
CA ASP A 148 -8.16 -34.32 38.05
C ASP A 148 -8.83 -35.47 38.81
#